data_dca5f0a2dce2c90888baf863f2383708
#
_entry.id   dca5f0a2dce2c90888baf863f2383708
#
_cell.length_a   1.000
_cell.length_b   1.000
_cell.length_c   1.000
_cell.angle_alpha   90.00
_cell.angle_beta   90.00
_cell.angle_gamma   90.00
#
_symmetry.space_group_name_H-M   'P 1'
#
loop_
_entity.id
_entity.type
_entity.pdbx_description
1 polymer ?
#
loop_
_entity_poly.entity_id
_entity_poly.type
_entity_poly.pdbx_seq_one_letter_code
_entity_poly.pdbx_strand_id
1 'polypeptide(L)'
;MTPTGHRDEFNAELEHCRALRQYAVDHISDADVKSLTFESALSRSFRAYENFVEGVFLAFMSGEYTASGVAPARYVSPPSRDHARRMLQGHARFLDWADPSIVISRGEYFLDVEGPLSTAVTQAWNTIDWMRRIRNHIAHNSLESMGQYRKVVTTILLVEPTALPHPGDLLQARPQRGPFKGREVLSGLFSDLDSFVTSAIG
;
A
#
# COMPACT_ATOMS: atom_id res chain seq x y z
N MET A 1 -0.50 20.47 2.21
CA MET A 1 0.69 19.78 1.61
C MET A 1 0.34 19.41 0.19
N THR A 2 1.25 19.60 -0.76
CA THR A 2 1.06 19.26 -2.17
C THR A 2 1.15 17.75 -2.40
N PRO A 3 0.67 17.21 -3.56
CA PRO A 3 0.88 15.80 -3.91
C PRO A 3 2.36 15.39 -3.85
N THR A 4 3.27 16.26 -4.32
CA THR A 4 4.72 16.06 -4.23
C THR A 4 5.19 15.97 -2.77
N GLY A 5 4.68 16.81 -1.88
CA GLY A 5 5.00 16.75 -0.46
C GLY A 5 4.57 15.43 0.20
N HIS A 6 3.40 14.91 -0.18
CA HIS A 6 2.96 13.57 0.28
C HIS A 6 3.83 12.44 -0.26
N ARG A 7 4.32 12.55 -1.51
CA ARG A 7 5.30 11.62 -2.06
C ARG A 7 6.61 11.64 -1.25
N ASP A 8 7.11 12.84 -0.93
CA ASP A 8 8.39 12.98 -0.22
C ASP A 8 8.30 12.40 1.20
N GLU A 9 7.17 12.60 1.91
CA GLU A 9 6.90 11.94 3.19
C GLU A 9 6.82 10.41 3.06
N PHE A 10 6.10 9.93 2.04
CA PHE A 10 6.00 8.50 1.78
C PHE A 10 7.38 7.88 1.51
N ASN A 11 8.17 8.51 0.63
CA ASN A 11 9.51 8.02 0.29
C ASN A 11 10.42 7.97 1.52
N ALA A 12 10.39 9.00 2.38
CA ALA A 12 11.16 8.99 3.62
C ALA A 12 10.76 7.83 4.54
N GLU A 13 9.47 7.55 4.69
CA GLU A 13 9.01 6.41 5.50
C GLU A 13 9.35 5.05 4.87
N LEU A 14 9.28 4.95 3.54
CA LEU A 14 9.67 3.72 2.85
C LEU A 14 11.17 3.44 2.97
N GLU A 15 12.02 4.49 2.94
CA GLU A 15 13.47 4.35 3.22
C GLU A 15 13.73 3.88 4.65
N HIS A 16 12.98 4.36 5.64
CA HIS A 16 13.06 3.82 7.02
C HIS A 16 12.68 2.33 7.06
N CYS A 17 11.66 1.92 6.31
CA CYS A 17 11.28 0.50 6.23
C CYS A 17 12.37 -0.35 5.56
N ARG A 18 13.05 0.17 4.52
CA ARG A 18 14.20 -0.46 3.88
C ARG A 18 15.38 -0.61 4.84
N ALA A 19 15.68 0.46 5.57
CA ALA A 19 16.75 0.43 6.58
C ALA A 19 16.45 -0.59 7.69
N LEU A 20 15.20 -0.65 8.17
CA LEU A 20 14.78 -1.63 9.17
C LEU A 20 14.92 -3.06 8.65
N ARG A 21 14.47 -3.32 7.43
CA ARG A 21 14.64 -4.61 6.75
C ARG A 21 16.12 -4.96 6.61
N GLN A 22 16.97 -4.01 6.15
CA GLN A 22 18.40 -4.27 5.97
C GLN A 22 19.09 -4.56 7.29
N TYR A 23 18.77 -3.79 8.33
CA TYR A 23 19.27 -4.05 9.68
C TYR A 23 18.92 -5.47 10.17
N ALA A 24 17.69 -5.91 9.90
CA ALA A 24 17.28 -7.27 10.29
C ALA A 24 18.08 -8.35 9.55
N VAL A 25 18.41 -8.12 8.26
CA VAL A 25 19.23 -9.05 7.49
C VAL A 25 20.64 -9.15 8.05
N ASP A 26 21.25 -8.01 8.39
CA ASP A 26 22.67 -7.91 8.70
C ASP A 26 22.98 -8.22 10.16
N HIS A 27 22.04 -7.96 11.10
CA HIS A 27 22.35 -7.95 12.53
C HIS A 27 21.46 -8.86 13.38
N ILE A 28 20.30 -9.31 12.89
CA ILE A 28 19.39 -10.17 13.66
C ILE A 28 19.62 -11.63 13.28
N SER A 29 20.20 -12.41 14.21
CA SER A 29 20.41 -13.85 14.04
C SER A 29 19.23 -14.70 14.48
N ASP A 30 18.42 -14.20 15.43
CA ASP A 30 17.21 -14.87 15.90
C ASP A 30 16.12 -14.80 14.81
N ALA A 31 15.64 -15.98 14.38
CA ALA A 31 14.71 -16.12 13.27
C ALA A 31 13.34 -15.48 13.56
N ASP A 32 12.84 -15.63 14.80
CA ASP A 32 11.53 -15.10 15.19
C ASP A 32 11.58 -13.58 15.26
N VAL A 33 12.63 -13.02 15.86
CA VAL A 33 12.84 -11.56 15.92
C VAL A 33 13.00 -10.97 14.53
N LYS A 34 13.73 -11.65 13.65
CA LYS A 34 13.88 -11.24 12.24
C LYS A 34 12.52 -11.24 11.52
N SER A 35 11.74 -12.32 11.68
CA SER A 35 10.41 -12.45 11.10
C SER A 35 9.49 -11.31 11.56
N LEU A 36 9.41 -11.01 12.85
CA LEU A 36 8.65 -9.88 13.41
C LEU A 36 9.14 -8.52 12.88
N THR A 37 10.44 -8.37 12.63
CA THR A 37 11.00 -7.13 12.08
C THR A 37 10.53 -6.91 10.63
N PHE A 38 10.48 -7.95 9.82
CA PHE A 38 9.92 -7.90 8.46
C PHE A 38 8.42 -7.56 8.45
N GLU A 39 7.65 -8.13 9.36
CA GLU A 39 6.23 -7.80 9.54
C GLU A 39 6.02 -6.34 9.94
N SER A 40 6.88 -5.83 10.83
CA SER A 40 6.86 -4.42 11.24
C SER A 40 7.16 -3.50 10.05
N ALA A 41 8.16 -3.84 9.22
CA ALA A 41 8.51 -3.07 8.03
C ALA A 41 7.35 -3.05 7.01
N LEU A 42 6.69 -4.20 6.77
CA LEU A 42 5.50 -4.26 5.92
C LEU A 42 4.35 -3.40 6.48
N SER A 43 4.06 -3.53 7.76
CA SER A 43 2.93 -2.82 8.39
C SER A 43 3.12 -1.31 8.37
N ARG A 44 4.36 -0.83 8.57
CA ARG A 44 4.71 0.59 8.47
C ARG A 44 4.61 1.11 7.04
N SER A 45 5.15 0.38 6.07
CA SER A 45 5.07 0.77 4.65
C SER A 45 3.63 0.81 4.15
N PHE A 46 2.78 -0.12 4.59
CA PHE A 46 1.37 -0.12 4.24
C PHE A 46 0.60 1.07 4.85
N ARG A 47 0.91 1.45 6.09
CA ARG A 47 0.38 2.68 6.69
C ARG A 47 0.84 3.93 5.94
N ALA A 48 2.09 3.97 5.51
CA ALA A 48 2.59 5.07 4.69
C ALA A 48 1.82 5.16 3.36
N TYR A 49 1.51 4.02 2.73
CA TYR A 49 0.64 3.95 1.56
C TYR A 49 -0.75 4.54 1.84
N GLU A 50 -1.43 4.13 2.92
CA GLU A 50 -2.75 4.66 3.29
C GLU A 50 -2.73 6.18 3.47
N ASN A 51 -1.73 6.70 4.18
CA ASN A 51 -1.54 8.14 4.39
C ASN A 51 -1.27 8.89 3.08
N PHE A 52 -0.45 8.33 2.21
CA PHE A 52 -0.16 8.89 0.89
C PHE A 52 -1.42 8.99 0.04
N VAL A 53 -2.17 7.90 -0.08
CA VAL A 53 -3.41 7.86 -0.88
C VAL A 53 -4.43 8.87 -0.36
N GLU A 54 -4.65 8.92 0.96
CA GLU A 54 -5.54 9.93 1.57
C GLU A 54 -5.07 11.34 1.26
N GLY A 55 -3.79 11.62 1.46
CA GLY A 55 -3.20 12.94 1.26
C GLY A 55 -3.32 13.42 -0.18
N VAL A 56 -2.99 12.58 -1.15
CA VAL A 56 -3.07 12.88 -2.58
C VAL A 56 -4.53 13.01 -3.02
N PHE A 57 -5.42 12.13 -2.57
CA PHE A 57 -6.84 12.20 -2.90
C PHE A 57 -7.45 13.52 -2.44
N LEU A 58 -7.21 13.93 -1.20
CA LEU A 58 -7.68 15.21 -0.65
C LEU A 58 -7.04 16.41 -1.35
N ALA A 59 -5.77 16.31 -1.76
CA ALA A 59 -5.10 17.35 -2.54
C ALA A 59 -5.78 17.55 -3.89
N PHE A 60 -6.05 16.47 -4.63
CA PHE A 60 -6.72 16.53 -5.93
C PHE A 60 -8.17 17.04 -5.81
N MET A 61 -8.94 16.60 -4.81
CA MET A 61 -10.26 17.17 -4.54
C MET A 61 -10.20 18.69 -4.29
N SER A 62 -9.14 19.17 -3.65
CA SER A 62 -8.93 20.59 -3.35
C SER A 62 -8.35 21.38 -4.55
N GLY A 63 -8.08 20.74 -5.69
CA GLY A 63 -7.58 21.37 -6.91
C GLY A 63 -6.08 21.56 -6.97
N GLU A 64 -5.33 20.83 -6.18
CA GLU A 64 -3.87 20.79 -6.31
C GLU A 64 -3.48 20.09 -7.61
N TYR A 65 -2.33 20.51 -8.16
CA TYR A 65 -1.80 19.98 -9.42
C TYR A 65 -0.99 18.70 -9.20
N THR A 66 -0.92 17.87 -10.26
CA THR A 66 0.04 16.76 -10.34
C THR A 66 1.48 17.27 -10.30
N ALA A 67 2.45 16.36 -10.22
CA ALA A 67 3.87 16.71 -10.27
C ALA A 67 4.26 17.32 -11.63
N SER A 68 3.58 16.92 -12.72
CA SER A 68 3.75 17.46 -14.06
C SER A 68 3.00 18.80 -14.30
N GLY A 69 2.29 19.32 -13.30
CA GLY A 69 1.56 20.59 -13.39
C GLY A 69 0.19 20.48 -14.05
N VAL A 70 -0.37 19.28 -14.17
CA VAL A 70 -1.72 19.06 -14.69
C VAL A 70 -2.72 19.09 -13.53
N ALA A 71 -3.84 19.78 -13.70
CA ALA A 71 -4.95 19.74 -12.75
C ALA A 71 -5.78 18.48 -13.01
N PRO A 72 -5.87 17.53 -12.05
CA PRO A 72 -6.76 16.39 -12.21
C PRO A 72 -8.22 16.86 -12.31
N ALA A 73 -8.98 16.23 -13.21
CA ALA A 73 -10.41 16.49 -13.31
C ALA A 73 -11.09 16.05 -12.00
N ARG A 74 -12.06 16.87 -11.57
CA ARG A 74 -12.81 16.66 -10.32
C ARG A 74 -14.26 17.06 -10.49
N TYR A 75 -15.15 16.34 -9.84
CA TYR A 75 -16.60 16.62 -9.88
C TYR A 75 -17.08 17.49 -8.74
N VAL A 76 -16.18 17.80 -7.79
CA VAL A 76 -16.49 18.61 -6.59
C VAL A 76 -15.42 19.68 -6.37
N SER A 77 -15.79 20.76 -5.68
CA SER A 77 -14.87 21.85 -5.32
C SER A 77 -15.07 22.22 -3.85
N PRO A 78 -14.57 21.39 -2.91
CA PRO A 78 -14.70 21.67 -1.49
C PRO A 78 -13.91 22.94 -1.11
N PRO A 79 -14.44 23.77 -0.17
CA PRO A 79 -13.80 25.01 0.23
C PRO A 79 -12.50 24.83 1.02
N SER A 80 -12.25 23.63 1.53
CA SER A 80 -11.02 23.26 2.27
C SER A 80 -10.81 21.76 2.26
N ARG A 81 -9.58 21.31 2.59
CA ARG A 81 -9.27 19.88 2.76
C ARG A 81 -10.05 19.24 3.89
N ASP A 82 -10.30 19.96 4.99
CA ASP A 82 -11.13 19.45 6.09
C ASP A 82 -12.58 19.23 5.63
N HIS A 83 -13.08 20.10 4.74
CA HIS A 83 -14.39 19.91 4.14
C HIS A 83 -14.39 18.71 3.18
N ALA A 84 -13.38 18.57 2.32
CA ALA A 84 -13.20 17.41 1.47
C ALA A 84 -13.18 16.10 2.28
N ARG A 85 -12.43 16.07 3.37
CA ARG A 85 -12.38 14.92 4.27
C ARG A 85 -13.75 14.58 4.86
N ARG A 86 -14.50 15.58 5.33
CA ARG A 86 -15.87 15.37 5.85
C ARG A 86 -16.83 14.88 4.76
N MET A 87 -16.69 15.35 3.52
CA MET A 87 -17.49 14.85 2.40
C MET A 87 -17.24 13.36 2.15
N LEU A 88 -15.96 12.93 2.14
CA LEU A 88 -15.60 11.53 1.98
C LEU A 88 -16.04 10.66 3.15
N GLN A 89 -15.95 11.19 4.36
CA GLN A 89 -16.29 10.45 5.58
C GLN A 89 -17.82 10.25 5.70
N GLY A 90 -18.63 11.24 5.33
CA GLY A 90 -20.07 11.18 5.49
C GLY A 90 -20.45 10.82 6.92
N HIS A 91 -21.15 9.69 7.10
CA HIS A 91 -21.50 9.13 8.42
C HIS A 91 -20.56 8.01 8.86
N ALA A 92 -19.55 7.63 8.07
CA ALA A 92 -18.60 6.58 8.43
C ALA A 92 -17.69 7.05 9.56
N ARG A 93 -17.37 6.14 10.50
CA ARG A 93 -16.46 6.44 11.61
C ARG A 93 -15.02 6.65 11.14
N PHE A 94 -14.62 5.92 10.10
CA PHE A 94 -13.27 5.93 9.54
C PHE A 94 -13.34 5.94 8.02
N LEU A 95 -12.31 6.52 7.41
CA LEU A 95 -12.04 6.41 5.98
C LEU A 95 -11.14 5.19 5.76
N ASP A 96 -11.60 4.25 4.93
CA ASP A 96 -10.80 3.10 4.52
C ASP A 96 -10.03 3.47 3.25
N TRP A 97 -8.72 3.44 3.33
CA TRP A 97 -7.79 3.64 2.21
C TRP A 97 -7.00 2.38 1.89
N ALA A 98 -7.18 1.33 2.70
CA ALA A 98 -6.51 0.05 2.55
C ALA A 98 -7.06 -0.77 1.38
N ASP A 99 -8.36 -0.65 1.07
CA ASP A 99 -9.02 -1.41 0.02
C ASP A 99 -8.97 -0.65 -1.32
N PRO A 100 -8.26 -1.18 -2.35
CA PRO A 100 -8.16 -0.52 -3.65
C PRO A 100 -9.50 -0.32 -4.33
N SER A 101 -10.50 -1.20 -4.10
CA SER A 101 -11.84 -1.03 -4.68
C SER A 101 -12.54 0.20 -4.14
N ILE A 102 -12.37 0.50 -2.84
CA ILE A 102 -12.94 1.68 -2.21
C ILE A 102 -12.26 2.94 -2.72
N VAL A 103 -10.94 2.93 -2.91
CA VAL A 103 -10.20 4.08 -3.47
C VAL A 103 -10.69 4.41 -4.88
N ILE A 104 -10.82 3.40 -5.74
CA ILE A 104 -11.30 3.57 -7.12
C ILE A 104 -12.74 4.08 -7.11
N SER A 105 -13.64 3.45 -6.32
CA SER A 105 -15.03 3.89 -6.23
C SER A 105 -15.16 5.33 -5.76
N ARG A 106 -14.34 5.77 -4.79
CA ARG A 106 -14.29 7.19 -4.43
C ARG A 106 -13.81 8.07 -5.59
N GLY A 107 -12.83 7.60 -6.37
CA GLY A 107 -12.38 8.27 -7.59
C GLY A 107 -13.55 8.53 -8.54
N GLU A 108 -14.39 7.54 -8.78
CA GLU A 108 -15.58 7.65 -9.65
C GLU A 108 -16.58 8.72 -9.20
N TYR A 109 -16.72 8.95 -7.89
CA TYR A 109 -17.67 9.93 -7.35
C TYR A 109 -17.12 11.35 -7.22
N PHE A 110 -15.82 11.51 -6.97
CA PHE A 110 -15.26 12.80 -6.56
C PHE A 110 -14.19 13.33 -7.51
N LEU A 111 -13.52 12.46 -8.24
CA LEU A 111 -12.45 12.77 -9.18
C LEU A 111 -12.77 12.13 -10.55
N ASP A 112 -11.82 12.22 -11.47
CA ASP A 112 -11.88 11.46 -12.71
C ASP A 112 -11.35 10.05 -12.48
N VAL A 113 -12.10 9.04 -12.90
CA VAL A 113 -11.70 7.62 -12.80
C VAL A 113 -10.45 7.31 -13.64
N GLU A 114 -10.23 8.05 -14.73
CA GLU A 114 -9.03 7.95 -15.57
C GLU A 114 -7.88 8.83 -15.03
N GLY A 115 -8.08 9.49 -13.91
CA GLY A 115 -7.07 10.31 -13.24
C GLY A 115 -5.87 9.49 -12.75
N PRO A 116 -4.73 10.18 -12.49
CA PRO A 116 -3.45 9.50 -12.20
C PRO A 116 -3.54 8.59 -10.97
N LEU A 117 -4.23 9.00 -9.91
CA LEU A 117 -4.35 8.20 -8.70
C LEU A 117 -5.16 6.91 -8.93
N SER A 118 -6.33 6.99 -9.57
CA SER A 118 -7.17 5.81 -9.86
C SER A 118 -6.48 4.85 -10.80
N THR A 119 -5.79 5.37 -11.82
CA THR A 119 -4.99 4.58 -12.75
C THR A 119 -3.85 3.85 -12.02
N ALA A 120 -3.11 4.55 -11.16
CA ALA A 120 -2.01 3.96 -10.40
C ALA A 120 -2.50 2.87 -9.43
N VAL A 121 -3.63 3.09 -8.73
CA VAL A 121 -4.24 2.08 -7.85
C VAL A 121 -4.67 0.84 -8.65
N THR A 122 -5.23 1.03 -9.84
CA THR A 122 -5.62 -0.08 -10.72
C THR A 122 -4.40 -0.89 -11.17
N GLN A 123 -3.32 -0.24 -11.55
CA GLN A 123 -2.07 -0.90 -11.96
C GLN A 123 -1.39 -1.64 -10.80
N ALA A 124 -1.42 -1.08 -9.60
CA ALA A 124 -0.83 -1.66 -8.40
C ALA A 124 -1.78 -2.56 -7.60
N TRP A 125 -2.97 -2.86 -8.14
CA TRP A 125 -4.04 -3.59 -7.44
C TRP A 125 -3.55 -4.82 -6.68
N ASN A 126 -2.84 -5.71 -7.37
CA ASN A 126 -2.38 -6.95 -6.76
C ASN A 126 -1.44 -6.71 -5.58
N THR A 127 -0.47 -5.83 -5.75
CA THR A 127 0.50 -5.49 -4.69
C THR A 127 -0.22 -4.92 -3.46
N ILE A 128 -1.13 -3.96 -3.65
CA ILE A 128 -1.91 -3.35 -2.57
C ILE A 128 -2.77 -4.40 -1.85
N ASP A 129 -3.49 -5.23 -2.60
CA ASP A 129 -4.35 -6.27 -2.02
C ASP A 129 -3.55 -7.35 -1.28
N TRP A 130 -2.39 -7.76 -1.80
CA TRP A 130 -1.51 -8.69 -1.10
C TRP A 130 -0.98 -8.09 0.21
N MET A 131 -0.48 -6.86 0.19
CA MET A 131 0.00 -6.17 1.40
C MET A 131 -1.11 -6.03 2.44
N ARG A 132 -2.31 -5.64 2.02
CA ARG A 132 -3.50 -5.55 2.87
C ARG A 132 -3.81 -6.87 3.57
N ARG A 133 -3.86 -7.97 2.81
CA ARG A 133 -4.20 -9.31 3.33
C ARG A 133 -3.11 -9.84 4.26
N ILE A 134 -1.83 -9.65 3.93
CA ILE A 134 -0.71 -10.02 4.81
C ILE A 134 -0.81 -9.24 6.12
N ARG A 135 -0.93 -7.90 6.04
CA ARG A 135 -1.02 -7.03 7.21
C ARG A 135 -2.24 -7.36 8.08
N ASN A 136 -3.39 -7.66 7.46
CA ASN A 136 -4.59 -8.04 8.21
C ASN A 136 -4.41 -9.37 8.93
N HIS A 137 -3.70 -10.33 8.34
CA HIS A 137 -3.38 -11.58 9.01
C HIS A 137 -2.41 -11.37 10.19
N ILE A 138 -1.38 -10.54 10.02
CA ILE A 138 -0.48 -10.14 11.11
C ILE A 138 -1.27 -9.52 12.28
N ALA A 139 -2.21 -8.61 11.97
CA ALA A 139 -2.93 -7.87 12.99
C ALA A 139 -4.02 -8.67 13.71
N HIS A 140 -4.70 -9.58 13.02
CA HIS A 140 -5.92 -10.21 13.53
C HIS A 140 -5.80 -11.71 13.78
N ASN A 141 -4.97 -12.41 13.02
CA ASN A 141 -4.75 -13.86 13.11
C ASN A 141 -6.07 -14.69 13.25
N SER A 142 -7.12 -14.26 12.53
CA SER A 142 -8.43 -14.93 12.54
C SER A 142 -8.51 -15.99 11.44
N LEU A 143 -9.48 -16.91 11.51
CA LEU A 143 -9.73 -17.89 10.44
C LEU A 143 -9.98 -17.23 9.08
N GLU A 144 -10.70 -16.11 9.08
CA GLU A 144 -10.95 -15.35 7.86
C GLU A 144 -9.66 -14.77 7.27
N SER A 145 -8.88 -14.03 8.10
CA SER A 145 -7.61 -13.45 7.66
C SER A 145 -6.61 -14.53 7.21
N MET A 146 -6.59 -15.68 7.87
CA MET A 146 -5.78 -16.85 7.47
C MET A 146 -6.19 -17.37 6.09
N GLY A 147 -7.50 -17.47 5.80
CA GLY A 147 -7.99 -17.88 4.48
C GLY A 147 -7.58 -16.91 3.37
N GLN A 148 -7.63 -15.59 3.64
CA GLN A 148 -7.17 -14.56 2.69
C GLN A 148 -5.65 -14.60 2.52
N TYR A 149 -4.90 -14.76 3.60
CA TYR A 149 -3.45 -14.90 3.58
C TYR A 149 -3.00 -16.14 2.79
N ARG A 150 -3.67 -17.30 2.95
CA ARG A 150 -3.41 -18.51 2.15
C ARG A 150 -3.48 -18.22 0.64
N LYS A 151 -4.48 -17.48 0.19
CA LYS A 151 -4.61 -17.10 -1.23
C LYS A 151 -3.39 -16.28 -1.70
N VAL A 152 -2.92 -15.35 -0.87
CA VAL A 152 -1.72 -14.56 -1.18
C VAL A 152 -0.49 -15.45 -1.29
N VAL A 153 -0.26 -16.34 -0.30
CA VAL A 153 0.87 -17.27 -0.32
C VAL A 153 0.85 -18.13 -1.57
N THR A 154 -0.31 -18.72 -1.91
CA THR A 154 -0.46 -19.55 -3.12
C THR A 154 -0.15 -18.76 -4.39
N THR A 155 -0.58 -17.50 -4.48
CA THR A 155 -0.33 -16.64 -5.64
C THR A 155 1.15 -16.25 -5.75
N ILE A 156 1.78 -15.89 -4.64
CA ILE A 156 3.19 -15.46 -4.62
C ILE A 156 4.13 -16.64 -4.91
N LEU A 157 3.87 -17.80 -4.32
CA LEU A 157 4.75 -18.96 -4.44
C LEU A 157 4.40 -19.85 -5.66
N LEU A 158 3.22 -19.65 -6.26
CA LEU A 158 2.64 -20.53 -7.30
C LEU A 158 2.56 -22.00 -6.88
N VAL A 159 2.35 -22.25 -5.61
CA VAL A 159 2.16 -23.57 -5.02
C VAL A 159 1.27 -23.46 -3.80
N GLU A 160 0.36 -24.39 -3.63
CA GLU A 160 -0.43 -24.45 -2.41
C GLU A 160 0.42 -25.07 -1.28
N PRO A 161 0.69 -24.32 -0.20
CA PRO A 161 1.52 -24.82 0.88
C PRO A 161 0.77 -25.86 1.72
N THR A 162 1.43 -26.95 2.08
CA THR A 162 0.91 -27.92 3.05
C THR A 162 0.78 -27.33 4.45
N ALA A 163 1.71 -26.44 4.81
CA ALA A 163 1.64 -25.59 6.01
C ALA A 163 1.85 -24.13 5.61
N LEU A 164 1.03 -23.21 6.14
CA LEU A 164 1.21 -21.80 5.88
C LEU A 164 2.51 -21.32 6.54
N PRO A 165 3.40 -20.63 5.79
CA PRO A 165 4.54 -19.96 6.40
C PRO A 165 4.07 -18.84 7.33
N HIS A 166 4.89 -18.50 8.32
CA HIS A 166 4.68 -17.27 9.08
C HIS A 166 4.77 -16.05 8.14
N PRO A 167 4.00 -14.97 8.34
CA PRO A 167 4.04 -13.83 7.44
C PRO A 167 5.43 -13.25 7.23
N GLY A 168 6.23 -13.11 8.30
CA GLY A 168 7.61 -12.64 8.18
C GLY A 168 8.51 -13.57 7.39
N ASP A 169 8.27 -14.89 7.41
CA ASP A 169 9.03 -15.86 6.59
C ASP A 169 8.66 -15.75 5.11
N LEU A 170 7.37 -15.55 4.80
CA LEU A 170 6.95 -15.24 3.43
C LEU A 170 7.63 -13.96 2.92
N LEU A 171 7.69 -12.92 3.74
CA LEU A 171 8.30 -11.64 3.37
C LEU A 171 9.80 -11.75 3.10
N GLN A 172 10.49 -12.66 3.76
CA GLN A 172 11.91 -12.98 3.55
C GLN A 172 12.14 -13.93 2.36
N ALA A 173 11.12 -14.65 1.92
CA ALA A 173 11.25 -15.66 0.89
C ALA A 173 11.75 -15.07 -0.44
N ARG A 174 12.51 -15.87 -1.18
CA ARG A 174 12.95 -15.60 -2.57
C ARG A 174 12.39 -16.69 -3.49
N PRO A 175 11.15 -16.56 -3.96
CA PRO A 175 10.52 -17.58 -4.77
C PRO A 175 11.27 -17.84 -6.06
N GLN A 176 11.29 -19.10 -6.51
CA GLN A 176 11.86 -19.48 -7.81
C GLN A 176 10.89 -19.29 -8.96
N ARG A 177 9.62 -18.94 -8.66
CA ARG A 177 8.51 -18.72 -9.60
C ARG A 177 7.65 -17.57 -9.12
N GLY A 178 6.70 -17.14 -9.95
CA GLY A 178 5.72 -16.13 -9.57
C GLY A 178 6.20 -14.69 -9.70
N PRO A 179 5.44 -13.74 -9.15
CA PRO A 179 5.67 -12.31 -9.36
C PRO A 179 6.99 -11.81 -8.78
N PHE A 180 7.51 -12.46 -7.74
CA PHE A 180 8.78 -12.10 -7.09
C PHE A 180 9.91 -13.08 -7.39
N LYS A 181 9.88 -13.75 -8.56
CA LYS A 181 10.93 -14.72 -8.93
C LYS A 181 12.34 -14.15 -8.73
N GLY A 182 13.15 -14.84 -7.91
CA GLY A 182 14.55 -14.48 -7.64
C GLY A 182 14.76 -13.25 -6.76
N ARG A 183 13.67 -12.55 -6.38
CA ARG A 183 13.70 -11.38 -5.49
C ARG A 183 13.09 -11.74 -4.14
N GLU A 184 13.53 -11.08 -3.09
CA GLU A 184 12.87 -11.15 -1.80
C GLU A 184 11.48 -10.50 -1.90
N VAL A 185 10.46 -11.14 -1.34
CA VAL A 185 9.06 -10.69 -1.44
C VAL A 185 8.89 -9.27 -0.93
N LEU A 186 9.40 -8.94 0.27
CA LEU A 186 9.25 -7.59 0.83
C LEU A 186 9.95 -6.52 -0.02
N SER A 187 11.14 -6.80 -0.52
CA SER A 187 11.86 -5.88 -1.43
C SER A 187 11.12 -5.68 -2.75
N GLY A 188 10.47 -6.73 -3.25
CA GLY A 188 9.60 -6.64 -4.42
C GLY A 188 8.39 -5.74 -4.19
N LEU A 189 7.69 -5.91 -3.06
CA LEU A 189 6.56 -5.07 -2.66
C LEU A 189 6.97 -3.60 -2.53
N PHE A 190 8.14 -3.30 -1.96
CA PHE A 190 8.66 -1.94 -1.86
C PHE A 190 8.94 -1.32 -3.24
N SER A 191 9.51 -2.09 -4.17
CA SER A 191 9.75 -1.63 -5.54
C SER A 191 8.44 -1.31 -6.29
N ASP A 192 7.40 -2.12 -6.07
CA ASP A 192 6.09 -1.89 -6.66
C ASP A 192 5.43 -0.63 -6.07
N LEU A 193 5.62 -0.35 -4.76
CA LEU A 193 5.16 0.89 -4.13
C LEU A 193 5.88 2.14 -4.67
N ASP A 194 7.19 2.08 -4.97
CA ASP A 194 7.89 3.20 -5.65
C ASP A 194 7.25 3.53 -7.00
N SER A 195 6.97 2.49 -7.78
CA SER A 195 6.33 2.63 -9.09
C SER A 195 4.92 3.22 -8.95
N PHE A 196 4.16 2.73 -7.97
CA PHE A 196 2.83 3.24 -7.65
C PHE A 196 2.85 4.74 -7.33
N VAL A 197 3.70 5.16 -6.38
CA VAL A 197 3.77 6.55 -5.92
C VAL A 197 4.17 7.50 -7.04
N THR A 198 5.10 7.09 -7.90
CA THR A 198 5.51 7.87 -9.07
C THR A 198 4.33 8.05 -10.03
N SER A 199 3.58 6.99 -10.32
CA SER A 199 2.43 7.03 -11.24
C SER A 199 1.24 7.80 -10.65
N ALA A 200 1.03 7.75 -9.33
CA ALA A 200 -0.15 8.31 -8.67
C ALA A 200 -0.20 9.84 -8.67
N ILE A 201 0.93 10.51 -8.86
CA ILE A 201 1.01 11.97 -8.88
C ILE A 201 1.33 12.55 -10.28
N GLY A 202 1.49 11.69 -11.30
CA GLY A 202 1.68 12.08 -12.71
C GLY A 202 3.04 12.66 -13.01
#